data_486d992936a4a85abcadba43397ac006
#
_entry.id   486d992936a4a85abcadba43397ac006
#
_cell.length_a   1.000
_cell.length_b   1.000
_cell.length_c   1.000
_cell.angle_alpha   90.00
_cell.angle_beta   90.00
_cell.angle_gamma   90.00
#
_symmetry.space_group_name_H-M   'P 1'
#
loop_
_entity.id
_entity.type
_entity.pdbx_description
1 polymer ?
#
loop_
_entity_poly.entity_id
_entity_poly.type
_entity_poly.pdbx_seq_one_letter_code
_entity_poly.pdbx_strand_id
1 'polypeptide(L)'
;MAVRMSTSQLFNRGLNPILDAQTAVSKTQQQIASNKRVLTPADDPIAATRILQLNQEMASIEKYNNSISGLSSRLQREEVALDGINDLIQKAQELVTQSGNGALAGDQRGYIAVELESVVDAMAQYMNSKDAGGEYLFSGNKGSTQPFVKDNEGKYVYQGDQGQRFVQIGPVTSVAANDSGYDLFVNIKSARPGVNTSANDANTAQPPANISKASIRNQEQFDKFHPGSAIVEFRPANEINPPGLNYTIKQVEDARV
;
A
#
# COMPACT_ATOMS: atom_id res chain seq x y z
N MET A 1 85.74 28.74 -18.01
CA MET A 1 85.88 27.98 -16.77
C MET A 1 85.41 26.57 -17.03
N ALA A 2 86.31 25.59 -16.97
CA ALA A 2 85.94 24.15 -17.11
C ALA A 2 85.40 23.69 -15.74
N VAL A 3 84.10 23.41 -15.66
CA VAL A 3 83.52 22.84 -14.47
C VAL A 3 83.98 21.42 -14.34
N ARG A 4 84.86 21.13 -13.41
CA ARG A 4 85.29 19.77 -13.06
C ARG A 4 84.14 19.10 -12.31
N MET A 5 83.38 18.22 -12.97
CA MET A 5 82.41 17.38 -12.32
C MET A 5 83.12 16.29 -11.53
N SER A 6 82.68 16.07 -10.27
CA SER A 6 83.24 14.97 -9.45
C SER A 6 82.78 13.62 -10.03
N THR A 7 83.66 12.61 -9.97
CA THR A 7 83.37 11.24 -10.43
C THR A 7 82.09 10.67 -9.78
N SER A 8 81.86 10.98 -8.52
CA SER A 8 80.64 10.60 -7.82
C SER A 8 79.37 11.22 -8.40
N GLN A 9 79.45 12.49 -8.90
CA GLN A 9 78.32 13.15 -9.57
C GLN A 9 78.05 12.51 -10.94
N LEU A 10 79.06 12.09 -11.67
CA LEU A 10 78.92 11.38 -12.95
C LEU A 10 78.27 10.04 -12.75
N PHE A 11 78.72 9.28 -11.71
CA PHE A 11 78.14 7.97 -11.36
C PHE A 11 76.64 8.09 -10.93
N ASN A 12 76.32 9.02 -10.05
CA ASN A 12 74.97 9.25 -9.62
C ASN A 12 74.06 9.71 -10.77
N ARG A 13 74.55 10.52 -11.72
CA ARG A 13 73.82 10.87 -12.93
C ARG A 13 73.51 9.68 -13.84
N GLY A 14 74.38 8.69 -13.86
CA GLY A 14 74.14 7.45 -14.60
C GLY A 14 73.19 6.48 -13.88
N LEU A 15 73.25 6.45 -12.55
CA LEU A 15 72.46 5.52 -11.74
C LEU A 15 71.00 5.91 -11.65
N ASN A 16 70.72 7.24 -11.49
CA ASN A 16 69.35 7.71 -11.32
C ASN A 16 68.39 7.34 -12.47
N PRO A 17 68.78 7.48 -13.77
CA PRO A 17 67.90 7.06 -14.87
C PRO A 17 67.65 5.56 -14.89
N ILE A 18 68.58 4.74 -14.42
CA ILE A 18 68.40 3.25 -14.34
C ILE A 18 67.40 2.93 -13.26
N LEU A 19 67.46 3.54 -12.08
CA LEU A 19 66.50 3.38 -11.00
C LEU A 19 65.09 3.89 -11.39
N ASP A 20 65.01 5.00 -12.11
CA ASP A 20 63.76 5.54 -12.63
C ASP A 20 63.13 4.58 -13.67
N ALA A 21 63.98 4.04 -14.60
CA ALA A 21 63.53 3.05 -15.57
C ALA A 21 63.02 1.74 -14.88
N GLN A 22 63.73 1.26 -13.86
CA GLN A 22 63.32 0.09 -13.09
C GLN A 22 62.02 0.32 -12.36
N THR A 23 61.82 1.50 -11.77
CA THR A 23 60.55 1.91 -11.12
C THR A 23 59.39 1.96 -12.13
N ALA A 24 59.63 2.53 -13.33
CA ALA A 24 58.63 2.61 -14.38
C ALA A 24 58.24 1.21 -14.88
N VAL A 25 59.21 0.30 -15.06
CA VAL A 25 58.92 -1.11 -15.43
C VAL A 25 58.12 -1.81 -14.35
N SER A 26 58.50 -1.69 -13.07
CA SER A 26 57.75 -2.26 -11.95
C SER A 26 56.31 -1.74 -11.90
N LYS A 27 56.09 -0.44 -12.08
CA LYS A 27 54.78 0.17 -12.15
C LYS A 27 53.96 -0.38 -13.31
N THR A 28 54.54 -0.49 -14.50
CA THR A 28 53.86 -1.04 -15.67
C THR A 28 53.48 -2.52 -15.45
N GLN A 29 54.36 -3.32 -14.83
CA GLN A 29 54.02 -4.68 -14.45
C GLN A 29 52.85 -4.77 -13.48
N GLN A 30 52.77 -3.89 -12.47
CA GLN A 30 51.64 -3.81 -11.54
C GLN A 30 50.34 -3.37 -12.25
N GLN A 31 50.42 -2.43 -13.21
CA GLN A 31 49.29 -2.03 -14.04
C GLN A 31 48.76 -3.20 -14.88
N ILE A 32 49.66 -3.97 -15.51
CA ILE A 32 49.29 -5.16 -16.28
C ILE A 32 48.67 -6.23 -15.36
N ALA A 33 49.31 -6.52 -14.22
CA ALA A 33 48.85 -7.54 -13.28
C ALA A 33 47.49 -7.20 -12.68
N SER A 34 47.24 -5.93 -12.39
CA SER A 34 45.95 -5.46 -11.80
C SER A 34 44.90 -5.11 -12.86
N ASN A 35 45.26 -5.03 -14.13
CA ASN A 35 44.46 -4.55 -15.23
C ASN A 35 43.87 -3.12 -14.98
N LYS A 36 44.60 -2.29 -14.21
CA LYS A 36 44.22 -0.93 -13.86
C LYS A 36 45.32 0.05 -14.25
N ARG A 37 44.92 1.12 -14.96
CA ARG A 37 45.87 2.21 -15.34
C ARG A 37 46.24 3.08 -14.12
N VAL A 38 45.31 3.34 -13.24
CA VAL A 38 45.48 4.15 -12.01
C VAL A 38 45.50 3.18 -10.83
N LEU A 39 46.66 3.04 -10.20
CA LEU A 39 46.86 2.15 -9.04
C LEU A 39 46.63 2.93 -7.73
N THR A 40 47.18 4.12 -7.69
CA THR A 40 47.11 4.99 -6.51
C THR A 40 46.60 6.40 -6.88
N PRO A 41 46.01 7.13 -5.95
CA PRO A 41 45.60 8.53 -6.21
C PRO A 41 46.74 9.46 -6.62
N ALA A 42 47.97 9.09 -6.29
CA ALA A 42 49.17 9.85 -6.67
C ALA A 42 49.52 9.70 -8.17
N ASP A 43 49.07 8.63 -8.84
CA ASP A 43 49.34 8.38 -10.26
C ASP A 43 48.54 9.35 -11.16
N ASP A 44 47.29 9.57 -10.82
CA ASP A 44 46.39 10.47 -11.54
C ASP A 44 45.25 10.93 -10.59
N PRO A 45 45.43 12.07 -9.90
CA PRO A 45 44.45 12.53 -8.91
C PRO A 45 43.08 12.83 -9.51
N ILE A 46 43.05 13.31 -10.76
CA ILE A 46 41.81 13.63 -11.47
C ILE A 46 41.01 12.35 -11.79
N ALA A 47 41.74 11.36 -12.35
CA ALA A 47 41.14 10.07 -12.63
C ALA A 47 40.70 9.35 -11.34
N ALA A 48 41.48 9.45 -10.25
CA ALA A 48 41.14 8.85 -8.95
C ALA A 48 39.84 9.44 -8.36
N THR A 49 39.68 10.75 -8.41
CA THR A 49 38.41 11.39 -7.97
C THR A 49 37.24 10.96 -8.84
N ARG A 50 37.44 10.86 -10.15
CA ARG A 50 36.37 10.39 -11.06
C ARG A 50 35.98 8.93 -10.81
N ILE A 51 36.96 8.06 -10.56
CA ILE A 51 36.72 6.66 -10.20
C ILE A 51 35.93 6.58 -8.89
N LEU A 52 36.26 7.38 -7.90
CA LEU A 52 35.52 7.44 -6.63
C LEU A 52 34.04 7.85 -6.84
N GLN A 53 33.81 8.90 -7.64
CA GLN A 53 32.46 9.34 -7.99
C GLN A 53 31.67 8.25 -8.70
N LEU A 54 32.27 7.59 -9.71
CA LEU A 54 31.63 6.49 -10.44
C LEU A 54 31.33 5.29 -9.53
N ASN A 55 32.23 4.95 -8.61
CA ASN A 55 31.99 3.89 -7.65
C ASN A 55 30.84 4.21 -6.69
N GLN A 56 30.72 5.47 -6.26
CA GLN A 56 29.57 5.92 -5.43
C GLN A 56 28.25 5.85 -6.23
N GLU A 57 28.28 6.23 -7.50
CA GLU A 57 27.14 6.15 -8.39
C GLU A 57 26.71 4.68 -8.63
N MET A 58 27.69 3.81 -8.90
CA MET A 58 27.44 2.36 -9.03
C MET A 58 26.86 1.75 -7.76
N ALA A 59 27.39 2.08 -6.58
CA ALA A 59 26.85 1.62 -5.31
C ALA A 59 25.41 2.10 -5.08
N SER A 60 25.10 3.33 -5.50
CA SER A 60 23.73 3.88 -5.43
C SER A 60 22.78 3.14 -6.37
N ILE A 61 23.21 2.86 -7.61
CA ILE A 61 22.44 2.08 -8.58
C ILE A 61 22.20 0.65 -8.07
N GLU A 62 23.20 0.01 -7.50
CA GLU A 62 23.05 -1.32 -6.90
C GLU A 62 22.05 -1.32 -5.76
N LYS A 63 22.09 -0.31 -4.89
CA LYS A 63 21.09 -0.12 -3.84
C LYS A 63 19.68 0.02 -4.42
N TYR A 64 19.51 0.82 -5.48
CA TYR A 64 18.20 0.97 -6.14
C TYR A 64 17.74 -0.36 -6.75
N ASN A 65 18.59 -1.11 -7.43
CA ASN A 65 18.26 -2.41 -7.99
C ASN A 65 17.80 -3.40 -6.92
N ASN A 66 18.49 -3.44 -5.78
CA ASN A 66 18.11 -4.27 -4.64
C ASN A 66 16.75 -3.84 -4.07
N SER A 67 16.51 -2.53 -3.96
CA SER A 67 15.22 -1.97 -3.53
C SER A 67 14.10 -2.34 -4.49
N ILE A 68 14.32 -2.24 -5.80
CA ILE A 68 13.34 -2.62 -6.84
C ILE A 68 13.03 -4.12 -6.77
N SER A 69 14.04 -4.97 -6.61
CA SER A 69 13.83 -6.41 -6.51
C SER A 69 13.01 -6.80 -5.28
N GLY A 70 13.31 -6.20 -4.13
CA GLY A 70 12.54 -6.40 -2.90
C GLY A 70 11.11 -5.90 -3.02
N LEU A 71 10.93 -4.71 -3.60
CA LEU A 71 9.62 -4.12 -3.86
C LEU A 71 8.79 -4.97 -4.82
N SER A 72 9.38 -5.43 -5.93
CA SER A 72 8.71 -6.30 -6.91
C SER A 72 8.23 -7.60 -6.26
N SER A 73 9.07 -8.24 -5.46
CA SER A 73 8.69 -9.46 -4.74
C SER A 73 7.55 -9.23 -3.74
N ARG A 74 7.52 -8.07 -3.10
CA ARG A 74 6.45 -7.71 -2.15
C ARG A 74 5.13 -7.47 -2.88
N LEU A 75 5.14 -6.66 -3.95
CA LEU A 75 3.95 -6.35 -4.74
C LEU A 75 3.39 -7.60 -5.45
N GLN A 76 4.25 -8.52 -5.92
CA GLN A 76 3.78 -9.81 -6.46
C GLN A 76 3.04 -10.65 -5.42
N ARG A 77 3.48 -10.66 -4.16
CA ARG A 77 2.77 -11.35 -3.07
C ARG A 77 1.45 -10.67 -2.74
N GLU A 78 1.41 -9.35 -2.81
CA GLU A 78 0.20 -8.56 -2.64
C GLU A 78 -0.82 -8.87 -3.74
N GLU A 79 -0.38 -8.91 -5.00
CA GLU A 79 -1.20 -9.31 -6.15
C GLU A 79 -1.80 -10.72 -5.96
N VAL A 80 -0.97 -11.70 -5.60
CA VAL A 80 -1.46 -13.06 -5.32
C VAL A 80 -2.48 -13.09 -4.18
N ALA A 81 -2.30 -12.29 -3.14
CA ALA A 81 -3.25 -12.21 -2.05
C ALA A 81 -4.58 -11.57 -2.49
N LEU A 82 -4.52 -10.52 -3.31
CA LEU A 82 -5.70 -9.86 -3.87
C LEU A 82 -6.46 -10.75 -4.85
N ASP A 83 -5.76 -11.51 -5.69
CA ASP A 83 -6.36 -12.50 -6.58
C ASP A 83 -7.10 -13.58 -5.78
N GLY A 84 -6.47 -14.11 -4.72
CA GLY A 84 -7.12 -15.08 -3.83
C GLY A 84 -8.36 -14.51 -3.13
N ILE A 85 -8.34 -13.25 -2.72
CA ILE A 85 -9.51 -12.57 -2.15
C ILE A 85 -10.62 -12.43 -3.21
N ASN A 86 -10.27 -12.07 -4.44
CA ASN A 86 -11.23 -11.91 -5.53
C ASN A 86 -11.94 -13.23 -5.85
N ASP A 87 -11.21 -14.35 -5.90
CA ASP A 87 -11.79 -15.68 -6.09
C ASP A 87 -12.76 -16.05 -4.95
N LEU A 88 -12.41 -15.73 -3.70
CA LEU A 88 -13.26 -15.94 -2.55
C LEU A 88 -14.52 -15.05 -2.56
N ILE A 89 -14.42 -13.82 -3.06
CA ILE A 89 -15.58 -12.93 -3.26
C ILE A 89 -16.54 -13.54 -4.28
N GLN A 90 -16.04 -14.08 -5.40
CA GLN A 90 -16.86 -14.77 -6.39
C GLN A 90 -17.55 -15.99 -5.79
N LYS A 91 -16.83 -16.80 -5.02
CA LYS A 91 -17.40 -17.94 -4.30
C LYS A 91 -18.49 -17.52 -3.31
N ALA A 92 -18.26 -16.43 -2.55
CA ALA A 92 -19.27 -15.87 -1.65
C ALA A 92 -20.54 -15.44 -2.41
N GLN A 93 -20.38 -14.79 -3.58
CA GLN A 93 -21.52 -14.37 -4.41
C GLN A 93 -22.32 -15.57 -4.93
N GLU A 94 -21.66 -16.66 -5.31
CA GLU A 94 -22.34 -17.92 -5.70
C GLU A 94 -23.15 -18.48 -4.54
N LEU A 95 -22.56 -18.58 -3.34
CA LEU A 95 -23.22 -19.08 -2.13
C LEU A 95 -24.43 -18.21 -1.73
N VAL A 96 -24.29 -16.88 -1.80
CA VAL A 96 -25.39 -15.94 -1.55
C VAL A 96 -26.50 -16.13 -2.58
N THR A 97 -26.17 -16.30 -3.85
CA THR A 97 -27.16 -16.55 -4.91
C THR A 97 -27.88 -17.88 -4.67
N GLN A 98 -27.14 -18.92 -4.30
CA GLN A 98 -27.70 -20.22 -3.96
C GLN A 98 -28.65 -20.13 -2.74
N SER A 99 -28.26 -19.36 -1.71
CA SER A 99 -29.08 -19.18 -0.50
C SER A 99 -30.42 -18.50 -0.76
N GLY A 100 -30.49 -17.66 -1.82
CA GLY A 100 -31.72 -16.99 -2.28
C GLY A 100 -32.75 -17.91 -2.92
N ASN A 101 -32.41 -19.16 -3.18
CA ASN A 101 -33.35 -20.12 -3.74
C ASN A 101 -34.46 -20.49 -2.72
N GLY A 102 -35.72 -20.14 -3.04
CA GLY A 102 -36.87 -20.36 -2.18
C GLY A 102 -37.20 -21.86 -1.92
N ALA A 103 -36.63 -22.79 -2.71
CA ALA A 103 -36.84 -24.24 -2.55
C ALA A 103 -35.94 -24.85 -1.45
N LEU A 104 -34.96 -24.11 -0.91
CA LEU A 104 -34.04 -24.61 0.11
C LEU A 104 -34.72 -24.71 1.48
N ALA A 105 -34.56 -25.86 2.13
CA ALA A 105 -34.95 -26.05 3.52
C ALA A 105 -34.06 -25.28 4.48
N GLY A 106 -34.51 -25.02 5.71
CA GLY A 106 -33.76 -24.24 6.73
C GLY A 106 -32.37 -24.83 7.01
N ASP A 107 -32.26 -26.16 7.13
CA ASP A 107 -31.01 -26.85 7.39
C ASP A 107 -29.99 -26.64 6.24
N GLN A 108 -30.44 -26.64 4.99
CA GLN A 108 -29.60 -26.40 3.82
C GLN A 108 -29.05 -24.98 3.79
N ARG A 109 -29.85 -23.99 4.21
CA ARG A 109 -29.37 -22.62 4.39
C ARG A 109 -28.35 -22.50 5.53
N GLY A 110 -28.51 -23.30 6.58
CA GLY A 110 -27.54 -23.44 7.66
C GLY A 110 -26.15 -23.88 7.16
N TYR A 111 -26.10 -24.88 6.28
CA TYR A 111 -24.85 -25.36 5.69
C TYR A 111 -24.18 -24.26 4.82
N ILE A 112 -24.98 -23.52 4.03
CA ILE A 112 -24.45 -22.40 3.23
C ILE A 112 -23.89 -21.30 4.15
N ALA A 113 -24.52 -21.02 5.29
CA ALA A 113 -24.03 -20.04 6.25
C ALA A 113 -22.66 -20.45 6.82
N VAL A 114 -22.49 -21.71 7.20
CA VAL A 114 -21.20 -22.23 7.68
C VAL A 114 -20.12 -22.17 6.59
N GLU A 115 -20.48 -22.46 5.34
CA GLU A 115 -19.54 -22.34 4.21
C GLU A 115 -19.16 -20.88 3.97
N LEU A 116 -20.10 -19.92 4.07
CA LEU A 116 -19.81 -18.49 3.98
C LEU A 116 -18.88 -18.01 5.10
N GLU A 117 -19.07 -18.49 6.34
CA GLU A 117 -18.14 -18.18 7.43
C GLU A 117 -16.73 -18.69 7.13
N SER A 118 -16.61 -19.90 6.58
CA SER A 118 -15.32 -20.45 6.15
C SER A 118 -14.66 -19.60 5.05
N VAL A 119 -15.44 -19.09 4.10
CA VAL A 119 -14.96 -18.18 3.05
C VAL A 119 -14.45 -16.86 3.66
N VAL A 120 -15.18 -16.28 4.61
CA VAL A 120 -14.75 -15.06 5.32
C VAL A 120 -13.46 -15.28 6.10
N ASP A 121 -13.33 -16.42 6.79
CA ASP A 121 -12.11 -16.76 7.52
C ASP A 121 -10.91 -16.97 6.57
N ALA A 122 -11.14 -17.57 5.39
CA ALA A 122 -10.12 -17.69 4.34
C ALA A 122 -9.72 -16.32 3.76
N MET A 123 -10.67 -15.42 3.52
CA MET A 123 -10.38 -14.04 3.10
C MET A 123 -9.51 -13.32 4.14
N ALA A 124 -9.84 -13.47 5.42
CA ALA A 124 -9.05 -12.87 6.49
C ALA A 124 -7.61 -13.40 6.55
N GLN A 125 -7.37 -14.67 6.17
CA GLN A 125 -6.02 -15.21 6.06
C GLN A 125 -5.24 -14.51 4.94
N TYR A 126 -5.83 -14.28 3.77
CA TYR A 126 -5.19 -13.51 2.69
C TYR A 126 -4.95 -12.05 3.10
N MET A 127 -5.92 -11.40 3.76
CA MET A 127 -5.77 -10.04 4.28
C MET A 127 -4.67 -9.93 5.35
N ASN A 128 -4.34 -11.05 6.03
CA ASN A 128 -3.26 -11.16 7.00
C ASN A 128 -1.97 -11.76 6.41
N SER A 129 -1.82 -11.74 5.08
CA SER A 129 -0.62 -12.25 4.42
C SER A 129 0.62 -11.44 4.78
N LYS A 130 1.77 -12.15 4.81
CA LYS A 130 3.08 -11.57 5.14
C LYS A 130 4.02 -11.60 3.94
N ASP A 131 4.92 -10.65 3.90
CA ASP A 131 6.04 -10.64 2.96
C ASP A 131 7.17 -11.63 3.39
N ALA A 132 8.25 -11.64 2.61
CA ALA A 132 9.41 -12.49 2.90
C ALA A 132 10.15 -12.08 4.18
N GLY A 133 9.99 -10.83 4.64
CA GLY A 133 10.55 -10.30 5.88
C GLY A 133 9.70 -10.61 7.12
N GLY A 134 8.52 -11.23 6.94
CA GLY A 134 7.59 -11.52 8.02
C GLY A 134 6.67 -10.35 8.39
N GLU A 135 6.70 -9.25 7.64
CA GLU A 135 5.81 -8.11 7.81
C GLU A 135 4.50 -8.32 7.08
N TYR A 136 3.40 -7.86 7.69
CA TYR A 136 2.09 -7.90 7.06
C TYR A 136 2.00 -6.94 5.87
N LEU A 137 1.37 -7.41 4.78
CA LEU A 137 1.24 -6.64 3.54
C LEU A 137 0.28 -5.46 3.69
N PHE A 138 -0.86 -5.67 4.36
CA PHE A 138 -1.99 -4.73 4.40
C PHE A 138 -2.11 -3.94 5.72
N SER A 139 -1.08 -3.92 6.56
CA SER A 139 -1.11 -3.23 7.86
C SER A 139 -0.72 -1.74 7.81
N GLY A 140 -0.49 -1.19 6.62
CA GLY A 140 0.00 0.17 6.44
C GLY A 140 1.46 0.32 6.90
N ASN A 141 1.75 1.30 7.76
CA ASN A 141 3.09 1.50 8.34
C ASN A 141 3.40 0.54 9.52
N LYS A 142 2.36 -0.11 10.08
CA LYS A 142 2.48 -1.02 11.21
C LYS A 142 2.79 -2.47 10.80
N GLY A 143 3.84 -2.69 10.02
CA GLY A 143 4.18 -3.99 9.42
C GLY A 143 4.24 -5.19 10.37
N SER A 144 4.47 -4.99 11.66
CA SER A 144 4.48 -6.04 12.68
C SER A 144 3.11 -6.35 13.28
N THR A 145 2.09 -5.50 13.04
CA THR A 145 0.75 -5.64 13.60
C THR A 145 -0.14 -6.41 12.64
N GLN A 146 -0.83 -7.45 13.11
CA GLN A 146 -1.81 -8.19 12.33
C GLN A 146 -2.97 -7.26 11.94
N PRO A 147 -3.23 -7.07 10.61
CA PRO A 147 -4.20 -6.08 10.17
C PRO A 147 -5.65 -6.44 10.53
N PHE A 148 -6.06 -7.69 10.43
CA PHE A 148 -7.43 -8.11 10.70
C PHE A 148 -7.47 -9.15 11.82
N VAL A 149 -8.15 -8.79 12.92
CA VAL A 149 -8.29 -9.64 14.12
C VAL A 149 -9.79 -9.81 14.42
N LYS A 150 -10.18 -11.02 14.78
CA LYS A 150 -11.55 -11.33 15.21
C LYS A 150 -11.80 -10.74 16.59
N ASP A 151 -12.87 -9.96 16.75
CA ASP A 151 -13.32 -9.45 18.04
C ASP A 151 -14.11 -10.50 18.84
N ASN A 152 -14.59 -10.12 20.02
CA ASN A 152 -15.38 -11.01 20.88
C ASN A 152 -16.75 -11.37 20.29
N GLU A 153 -17.22 -10.62 19.31
CA GLU A 153 -18.48 -10.88 18.59
C GLU A 153 -18.28 -11.72 17.33
N GLY A 154 -17.04 -12.09 17.01
CA GLY A 154 -16.67 -12.87 15.82
C GLY A 154 -16.51 -12.04 14.55
N LYS A 155 -16.52 -10.71 14.65
CA LYS A 155 -16.29 -9.79 13.52
C LYS A 155 -14.80 -9.49 13.36
N TYR A 156 -14.36 -9.34 12.10
CA TYR A 156 -13.00 -8.90 11.83
C TYR A 156 -12.89 -7.38 11.93
N VAL A 157 -11.95 -6.93 12.77
CA VAL A 157 -11.66 -5.51 13.01
C VAL A 157 -10.26 -5.20 12.50
N TYR A 158 -10.11 -4.07 11.80
CA TYR A 158 -8.83 -3.61 11.30
C TYR A 158 -8.01 -2.93 12.41
N GLN A 159 -6.76 -3.39 12.60
CA GLN A 159 -5.81 -2.92 13.62
C GLN A 159 -4.60 -2.18 13.02
N GLY A 160 -4.51 -2.13 11.70
CA GLY A 160 -3.44 -1.42 10.98
C GLY A 160 -3.60 0.09 11.02
N ASP A 161 -2.89 0.77 10.14
CA ASP A 161 -3.06 2.20 9.88
C ASP A 161 -3.32 2.48 8.39
N GLN A 162 -3.61 3.75 8.05
CA GLN A 162 -3.93 4.19 6.68
C GLN A 162 -2.68 4.61 5.90
N GLY A 163 -1.49 4.40 6.44
CA GLY A 163 -0.25 4.84 5.83
C GLY A 163 0.22 3.95 4.69
N GLN A 164 0.96 4.55 3.76
CA GLN A 164 1.72 3.84 2.74
C GLN A 164 3.21 4.08 2.97
N ARG A 165 4.01 3.03 2.83
CA ARG A 165 5.47 3.14 2.84
C ARG A 165 5.98 3.40 1.45
N PHE A 166 6.97 4.28 1.33
CA PHE A 166 7.61 4.60 0.07
C PHE A 166 9.04 4.09 0.06
N VAL A 167 9.43 3.44 -1.02
CA VAL A 167 10.80 2.96 -1.26
C VAL A 167 11.41 3.76 -2.39
N GLN A 168 12.60 4.30 -2.15
CA GLN A 168 13.35 5.03 -3.16
C GLN A 168 13.97 4.05 -4.16
N ILE A 169 13.66 4.23 -5.43
CA ILE A 169 14.12 3.43 -6.58
C ILE A 169 14.97 4.20 -7.57
N GLY A 170 15.22 5.48 -7.28
CA GLY A 170 16.04 6.37 -8.10
C GLY A 170 16.42 7.63 -7.34
N PRO A 171 17.25 8.52 -7.92
CA PRO A 171 17.72 9.73 -7.24
C PRO A 171 16.59 10.63 -6.75
N VAL A 172 15.48 10.72 -7.50
CA VAL A 172 14.30 11.55 -7.21
C VAL A 172 12.98 10.77 -7.27
N THR A 173 13.05 9.43 -7.45
CA THR A 173 11.86 8.60 -7.67
C THR A 173 11.68 7.68 -6.48
N SER A 174 10.48 7.73 -5.89
CA SER A 174 10.02 6.78 -4.88
C SER A 174 8.68 6.18 -5.30
N VAL A 175 8.44 4.92 -4.94
CA VAL A 175 7.22 4.17 -5.26
C VAL A 175 6.64 3.62 -3.96
N ALA A 176 5.31 3.57 -3.87
CA ALA A 176 4.63 2.93 -2.75
C ALA A 176 4.97 1.44 -2.69
N ALA A 177 5.29 0.98 -1.50
CA ALA A 177 5.72 -0.40 -1.24
C ALA A 177 4.59 -1.30 -0.73
N ASN A 178 3.44 -0.74 -0.42
CA ASN A 178 2.25 -1.46 0.05
C ASN A 178 1.01 -0.61 -0.16
N ASP A 179 -0.13 -1.26 -0.24
CA ASP A 179 -1.44 -0.62 -0.15
C ASP A 179 -2.00 -0.72 1.27
N SER A 180 -2.79 0.29 1.66
CA SER A 180 -3.44 0.28 2.97
C SER A 180 -4.62 -0.69 2.97
N GLY A 181 -4.60 -1.65 3.89
CA GLY A 181 -5.75 -2.54 4.09
C GLY A 181 -7.02 -1.80 4.50
N TYR A 182 -6.89 -0.63 5.10
CA TYR A 182 -8.03 0.23 5.39
C TYR A 182 -8.72 0.71 4.11
N ASP A 183 -7.96 1.22 3.15
CA ASP A 183 -8.54 1.76 1.90
C ASP A 183 -9.08 0.64 0.99
N LEU A 184 -8.43 -0.53 0.99
CA LEU A 184 -8.84 -1.66 0.17
C LEU A 184 -10.06 -2.40 0.73
N PHE A 185 -10.16 -2.58 2.05
CA PHE A 185 -11.11 -3.52 2.66
C PHE A 185 -12.09 -2.89 3.66
N VAL A 186 -11.79 -1.71 4.21
CA VAL A 186 -12.63 -1.05 5.22
C VAL A 186 -13.36 0.15 4.64
N ASN A 187 -12.66 1.04 3.95
CA ASN A 187 -13.24 2.26 3.37
C ASN A 187 -13.91 1.99 2.02
N ILE A 188 -14.68 0.92 1.92
CA ILE A 188 -15.38 0.55 0.69
C ILE A 188 -16.63 1.41 0.57
N LYS A 189 -16.69 2.24 -0.45
CA LYS A 189 -17.89 3.01 -0.77
C LYS A 189 -18.98 2.05 -1.25
N SER A 190 -20.15 2.08 -0.59
CA SER A 190 -21.29 1.29 -1.05
C SER A 190 -21.71 1.73 -2.45
N ALA A 191 -21.73 0.79 -3.40
CA ALA A 191 -22.16 1.07 -4.77
C ALA A 191 -23.67 1.43 -4.86
N ARG A 192 -24.43 1.09 -3.82
CA ARG A 192 -25.83 1.48 -3.65
C ARG A 192 -26.02 1.90 -2.21
N PRO A 193 -25.78 3.15 -1.88
CA PRO A 193 -26.14 3.68 -0.56
C PRO A 193 -27.65 3.44 -0.37
N GLY A 194 -27.99 2.52 0.50
CA GLY A 194 -29.35 2.20 0.86
C GLY A 194 -29.78 3.07 2.03
N VAL A 195 -30.82 3.83 1.86
CA VAL A 195 -31.52 4.44 2.99
C VAL A 195 -32.53 3.42 3.50
N ASN A 196 -32.29 2.89 4.70
CA ASN A 196 -33.27 2.05 5.38
C ASN A 196 -34.35 2.96 5.97
N THR A 197 -35.60 2.69 5.62
CA THR A 197 -36.76 3.39 6.16
C THR A 197 -37.49 2.48 7.12
N SER A 198 -37.81 2.95 8.31
CA SER A 198 -38.64 2.24 9.28
C SER A 198 -39.72 3.21 9.79
N ALA A 199 -40.89 2.69 10.14
CA ALA A 199 -41.90 3.48 10.82
C ALA A 199 -41.38 3.81 12.22
N ASN A 200 -41.52 5.07 12.65
CA ASN A 200 -41.22 5.48 14.01
C ASN A 200 -42.30 4.96 14.96
N ASP A 201 -41.94 4.54 16.17
CA ASP A 201 -42.86 4.05 17.20
C ASP A 201 -43.89 5.10 17.60
N ALA A 202 -43.60 6.39 17.43
CA ALA A 202 -44.52 7.52 17.62
C ALA A 202 -45.48 7.74 16.45
N ASN A 203 -45.48 6.89 15.40
CA ASN A 203 -46.37 7.02 14.26
C ASN A 203 -47.77 6.53 14.62
N THR A 204 -48.69 7.47 14.87
CA THR A 204 -50.07 7.22 15.26
C THR A 204 -51.03 7.16 14.08
N ALA A 205 -50.59 7.31 12.86
CA ALA A 205 -51.42 7.24 11.65
C ALA A 205 -51.99 5.83 11.44
N GLN A 206 -53.28 5.73 11.03
CA GLN A 206 -53.93 4.47 10.67
C GLN A 206 -54.50 4.56 9.24
N PRO A 207 -53.98 3.77 8.28
CA PRO A 207 -52.79 2.87 8.40
C PRO A 207 -51.52 3.67 8.65
N PRO A 208 -50.48 3.02 9.27
CA PRO A 208 -49.22 3.73 9.57
C PRO A 208 -48.58 4.25 8.29
N ALA A 209 -48.16 5.52 8.33
CA ALA A 209 -47.45 6.14 7.22
C ALA A 209 -46.13 5.38 6.98
N ASN A 210 -45.91 4.97 5.74
CA ASN A 210 -44.74 4.23 5.34
C ASN A 210 -44.02 4.91 4.17
N ILE A 211 -42.72 4.92 4.18
CA ILE A 211 -41.91 5.50 3.11
C ILE A 211 -41.17 4.33 2.44
N SER A 212 -41.29 4.23 1.12
CA SER A 212 -40.51 3.27 0.34
C SER A 212 -39.02 3.59 0.43
N LYS A 213 -38.17 2.59 0.17
CA LYS A 213 -36.71 2.78 0.11
C LYS A 213 -36.35 3.97 -0.78
N ALA A 214 -35.57 4.91 -0.23
CA ALA A 214 -35.14 6.08 -0.98
C ALA A 214 -34.01 5.73 -1.96
N SER A 215 -34.03 6.35 -3.14
CA SER A 215 -32.92 6.31 -4.08
C SER A 215 -32.09 7.59 -3.96
N ILE A 216 -30.77 7.43 -3.88
CA ILE A 216 -29.85 8.56 -3.80
C ILE A 216 -29.58 9.08 -5.20
N ARG A 217 -29.90 10.34 -5.46
CA ARG A 217 -29.63 11.02 -6.74
C ARG A 217 -28.29 11.72 -6.78
N ASN A 218 -27.79 12.18 -5.65
CA ASN A 218 -26.52 12.90 -5.53
C ASN A 218 -25.69 12.28 -4.42
N GLN A 219 -24.67 11.51 -4.83
CA GLN A 219 -23.78 10.78 -3.91
C GLN A 219 -22.95 11.75 -3.07
N GLU A 220 -22.43 12.83 -3.64
CA GLU A 220 -21.58 13.78 -2.92
C GLU A 220 -22.31 14.49 -1.78
N GLN A 221 -23.60 14.81 -1.98
CA GLN A 221 -24.41 15.40 -0.94
C GLN A 221 -24.86 14.38 0.10
N PHE A 222 -25.10 13.14 -0.31
CA PHE A 222 -25.41 12.06 0.60
C PHE A 222 -24.21 11.74 1.51
N ASP A 223 -23.01 11.71 0.98
CA ASP A 223 -21.79 11.45 1.75
C ASP A 223 -21.52 12.53 2.82
N LYS A 224 -21.98 13.75 2.58
CA LYS A 224 -21.95 14.85 3.58
C LYS A 224 -23.00 14.68 4.68
N PHE A 225 -24.09 13.99 4.37
CA PHE A 225 -25.18 13.71 5.31
C PHE A 225 -24.95 12.43 6.13
N HIS A 226 -24.30 11.43 5.52
CA HIS A 226 -23.97 10.16 6.19
C HIS A 226 -22.83 10.36 7.23
N PRO A 227 -22.89 9.79 8.46
CA PRO A 227 -23.79 8.74 8.93
C PRO A 227 -25.10 9.22 9.61
N GLY A 228 -25.55 10.41 9.35
CA GLY A 228 -26.72 10.97 9.99
C GLY A 228 -28.02 10.21 9.72
N SER A 229 -28.96 10.30 10.65
CA SER A 229 -30.33 9.82 10.52
C SER A 229 -31.27 10.98 10.29
N ALA A 230 -32.37 10.75 9.57
CA ALA A 230 -33.40 11.79 9.36
C ALA A 230 -34.79 11.25 9.71
N ILE A 231 -35.61 12.09 10.34
CA ILE A 231 -37.01 11.83 10.56
C ILE A 231 -37.80 12.61 9.54
N VAL A 232 -38.67 11.93 8.81
CA VAL A 232 -39.66 12.54 7.94
C VAL A 232 -40.97 12.64 8.73
N GLU A 233 -41.36 13.87 9.01
CA GLU A 233 -42.61 14.19 9.75
C GLU A 233 -43.65 14.65 8.74
N PHE A 234 -44.73 13.89 8.60
CA PHE A 234 -45.89 14.30 7.79
C PHE A 234 -46.71 15.35 8.52
N ARG A 235 -47.03 16.44 7.80
CA ARG A 235 -47.81 17.56 8.34
C ARG A 235 -49.19 17.63 7.70
N PRO A 236 -50.15 18.31 8.37
CA PRO A 236 -51.49 18.53 7.80
C PRO A 236 -51.43 19.20 6.42
N ALA A 237 -52.26 18.71 5.50
CA ALA A 237 -52.27 19.17 4.12
C ALA A 237 -52.64 20.65 3.98
N ASN A 238 -53.33 21.24 4.97
CA ASN A 238 -53.79 22.63 5.00
C ASN A 238 -52.70 23.63 5.44
N GLU A 239 -51.53 23.17 5.82
CA GLU A 239 -50.42 24.07 6.17
C GLU A 239 -49.73 24.68 4.94
N ILE A 240 -50.02 24.18 3.71
CA ILE A 240 -49.52 24.71 2.46
C ILE A 240 -50.67 25.14 1.54
N ASN A 241 -50.40 26.07 0.65
CA ASN A 241 -51.39 26.54 -0.33
C ASN A 241 -50.85 26.35 -1.77
N PRO A 242 -51.49 25.56 -2.66
CA PRO A 242 -52.72 24.78 -2.42
C PRO A 242 -52.49 23.59 -1.48
N PRO A 243 -53.56 23.14 -0.73
CA PRO A 243 -53.43 22.00 0.15
C PRO A 243 -52.97 20.73 -0.54
N GLY A 244 -52.00 20.06 0.05
CA GLY A 244 -51.40 18.86 -0.54
C GLY A 244 -50.50 18.11 0.45
N LEU A 245 -49.87 17.04 -0.03
CA LEU A 245 -48.90 16.30 0.77
C LEU A 245 -47.82 17.24 1.30
N ASN A 246 -47.70 17.34 2.62
CA ASN A 246 -46.75 18.20 3.30
C ASN A 246 -45.94 17.40 4.29
N TYR A 247 -44.61 17.57 4.26
CA TYR A 247 -43.69 16.90 5.17
C TYR A 247 -42.47 17.78 5.45
N THR A 248 -41.89 17.60 6.61
CA THR A 248 -40.60 18.20 6.98
C THR A 248 -39.60 17.09 7.23
N ILE A 249 -38.34 17.34 6.84
CA ILE A 249 -37.22 16.44 7.11
C ILE A 249 -36.40 17.09 8.22
N LYS A 250 -36.24 16.37 9.33
CA LYS A 250 -35.41 16.80 10.46
C LYS A 250 -34.22 15.85 10.55
N GLN A 251 -33.03 16.41 10.59
CA GLN A 251 -31.81 15.63 10.87
C GLN A 251 -31.82 15.31 12.36
N VAL A 252 -31.58 14.06 12.69
CA VAL A 252 -31.32 13.61 14.06
C VAL A 252 -29.84 13.64 14.28
N GLU A 253 -29.34 14.53 15.13
CA GLU A 253 -27.98 14.40 15.65
C GLU A 253 -27.95 13.13 16.49
N ASP A 254 -27.04 12.19 16.11
CA ASP A 254 -26.86 10.94 16.84
C ASP A 254 -26.52 11.25 18.30
N ALA A 255 -27.50 11.09 19.16
CA ALA A 255 -27.26 10.94 20.58
C ALA A 255 -26.56 9.58 20.73
N ARG A 256 -25.22 9.57 20.73
CA ARG A 256 -24.44 8.39 21.11
C ARG A 256 -24.81 8.03 22.54
N VAL A 257 -25.52 6.93 22.67
CA VAL A 257 -25.64 6.20 23.93
C VAL A 257 -24.48 5.22 24.02
#